data_47f8884a75f3365f5257e39f7c163596
#
_entry.id   47f8884a75f3365f5257e39f7c163596
#
_cell.length_a   1.000
_cell.length_b   1.000
_cell.length_c   1.000
_cell.angle_alpha   90.00
_cell.angle_beta   90.00
_cell.angle_gamma   90.00
#
_symmetry.space_group_name_H-M   'P 1'
#
loop_
_entity.id
_entity.type
_entity.pdbx_description
1 polymer ?
#
loop_
_entity_poly.entity_id
_entity_poly.type
_entity_poly.pdbx_seq_one_letter_code
_entity_poly.pdbx_strand_id
1 'polypeptide(L)'
;MAIRNSVTRSSVSLFCSLVALTLWAGCGTDQGTTPAGSAGAPATAGSPSMPGAGAPSTPGGAGAGNPAGGAPAAPAGAGNTTAGSNATAGNNATAGAGSPTAGAPSAAGASNSAGGGNTAGAPGSAGGGSTNPSGTYNPDFVEFYGKDCTVSDPAAVNNAKLPDLFKFFDGTRMSKKSDWKCRRAELKKAVEKFIHGEKPGRPDMVTGTVSATSIKVHVEHMGKTIDFSVAVSLPSGATGAVPAIIGLAGGNLDKSIISAEGVASINYDNSAISSESSRSGLFSTIYGSTGASAQVGWAWGVSRIIDVLVDEKKAGRNNIIDPTGIGVTGCSRLGKGAFTIGAFDERIALGIPQESGTGGVSAFRVVNTAPMGPNGKPAQSLDSAWSEAQGWFGTVFGSNRSKVNTIPADTHSLVAMYAPRGLLVLDNSRIGELCATCQHAATADAAEMYKALGVEKNIEYNGGNASDPHKHCTFYAATQGEPLKRAIRAFLTKKAAPDGRIAPAAIATADLSKWIEGTTPTLQ
;
A
#
# COMPACT_ATOMS: atom_id res chain seq x y z
N MET A 1 -49.68 53.94 20.23
CA MET A 1 -49.90 53.64 21.65
C MET A 1 -48.60 53.06 22.18
N ALA A 2 -47.90 53.88 22.93
CA ALA A 2 -46.59 53.64 23.51
C ALA A 2 -46.68 52.72 24.73
N ILE A 3 -45.56 52.11 25.11
CA ILE A 3 -45.00 51.90 26.46
C ILE A 3 -43.89 50.82 26.31
N ARG A 4 -42.66 51.20 26.33
CA ARG A 4 -41.61 51.40 27.34
C ARG A 4 -41.03 50.11 27.94
N ASN A 5 -39.76 49.94 27.64
CA ASN A 5 -38.53 49.57 28.41
C ASN A 5 -38.69 48.80 29.74
N SER A 6 -37.83 47.79 29.86
CA SER A 6 -37.05 47.59 31.09
C SER A 6 -35.79 46.77 30.82
N VAL A 7 -34.65 47.35 31.12
CA VAL A 7 -33.28 46.80 31.18
C VAL A 7 -33.07 46.27 32.59
N THR A 8 -32.57 45.08 32.76
CA THR A 8 -31.89 44.64 33.99
C THR A 8 -30.54 44.02 33.68
N ARG A 9 -29.51 44.73 34.12
CA ARG A 9 -28.14 44.27 34.27
C ARG A 9 -28.07 43.35 35.52
N SER A 10 -27.33 42.28 35.45
CA SER A 10 -26.77 41.61 36.62
C SER A 10 -25.36 41.11 36.36
N SER A 11 -24.56 41.51 37.12
CA SER A 11 -23.20 41.59 37.53
C SER A 11 -22.38 40.32 37.45
N VAL A 12 -21.16 40.51 36.99
CA VAL A 12 -19.99 39.63 36.98
C VAL A 12 -19.53 39.36 38.44
N SER A 13 -19.22 38.11 38.76
CA SER A 13 -18.38 37.79 39.91
C SER A 13 -17.18 36.97 39.45
N LEU A 14 -16.05 37.65 39.55
CA LEU A 14 -14.70 37.17 39.35
C LEU A 14 -14.27 36.44 40.62
N PHE A 15 -13.91 35.15 40.57
CA PHE A 15 -13.17 34.47 41.64
C PHE A 15 -11.72 34.25 41.16
N CYS A 16 -10.83 35.07 41.75
CA CYS A 16 -9.40 34.87 41.73
C CYS A 16 -9.05 33.87 42.88
N SER A 17 -8.41 32.75 42.56
CA SER A 17 -7.71 31.92 43.53
C SER A 17 -6.21 32.01 43.27
N LEU A 18 -5.52 32.74 44.15
CA LEU A 18 -4.07 32.69 44.35
C LEU A 18 -3.65 31.32 44.92
N VAL A 19 -2.63 30.69 44.35
CA VAL A 19 -1.82 29.68 45.01
C VAL A 19 -0.37 30.17 45.02
N ALA A 20 0.17 30.21 46.24
CA ALA A 20 1.44 30.78 46.61
C ALA A 20 2.65 29.96 46.15
N LEU A 21 3.66 30.66 45.64
CA LEU A 21 5.04 30.18 45.49
C LEU A 21 5.74 30.24 46.87
N THR A 22 6.34 29.14 47.28
CA THR A 22 7.37 29.12 48.33
C THR A 22 8.75 29.06 47.69
N LEU A 23 9.46 30.14 47.80
CA LEU A 23 10.89 30.30 47.52
C LEU A 23 11.69 29.76 48.72
N TRP A 24 12.73 28.97 48.46
CA TRP A 24 13.82 28.77 49.42
C TRP A 24 15.10 29.37 48.84
N ALA A 25 15.60 30.40 49.52
CA ALA A 25 16.86 31.09 49.28
C ALA A 25 17.94 30.47 50.19
N GLY A 26 19.11 30.26 49.63
CA GLY A 26 20.33 29.96 50.38
C GLY A 26 21.48 30.79 49.82
N CYS A 27 21.93 31.77 50.60
CA CYS A 27 23.05 32.68 50.36
C CYS A 27 24.41 31.99 50.41
N GLY A 28 25.36 32.52 49.63
CA GLY A 28 26.80 32.30 49.77
C GLY A 28 27.56 33.20 48.80
N THR A 29 27.98 34.35 49.31
CA THR A 29 28.86 35.37 48.72
C THR A 29 30.29 34.83 48.58
N ASP A 30 31.05 35.17 47.49
CA ASP A 30 32.08 36.20 47.57
C ASP A 30 32.73 36.57 46.24
N GLN A 31 33.28 37.74 46.20
CA GLN A 31 33.81 38.58 45.16
C GLN A 31 35.24 38.18 44.70
N GLY A 32 35.64 38.59 43.49
CA GLY A 32 37.05 38.82 43.21
C GLY A 32 37.51 38.84 41.75
N THR A 33 37.36 39.97 41.08
CA THR A 33 38.29 40.70 40.19
C THR A 33 39.10 39.93 39.12
N THR A 34 38.95 40.37 37.84
CA THR A 34 39.90 40.32 36.73
C THR A 34 41.15 41.19 36.99
N PRO A 35 42.32 41.05 36.28
CA PRO A 35 42.44 41.39 34.87
C PRO A 35 43.47 40.59 34.04
N ALA A 36 43.31 40.72 32.69
CA ALA A 36 44.19 40.71 31.55
C ALA A 36 45.70 40.33 31.63
N GLY A 37 46.15 39.60 30.55
CA GLY A 37 47.57 39.61 30.17
C GLY A 37 48.01 38.46 29.26
N SER A 38 47.99 38.68 27.96
CA SER A 38 48.93 38.41 26.86
C SER A 38 49.86 37.15 26.82
N ALA A 39 49.80 36.51 25.66
CA ALA A 39 50.89 36.08 24.78
C ALA A 39 51.90 35.01 25.21
N GLY A 40 52.06 33.97 24.33
CA GLY A 40 53.25 33.17 24.29
C GLY A 40 53.03 31.75 23.72
N ALA A 41 53.18 31.54 22.43
CA ALA A 41 53.74 30.29 21.89
C ALA A 41 55.25 30.46 21.76
N PRO A 42 56.12 29.48 21.47
CA PRO A 42 55.92 28.15 20.90
C PRO A 42 56.86 27.06 21.56
N ALA A 43 56.88 25.88 20.92
CA ALA A 43 57.96 24.92 20.67
C ALA A 43 57.66 23.48 21.07
N THR A 44 57.48 22.67 20.06
CA THR A 44 58.27 21.58 19.47
C THR A 44 58.74 20.44 20.35
N ALA A 45 58.58 19.25 19.76
CA ALA A 45 59.40 18.07 19.80
C ALA A 45 59.09 16.95 20.77
N GLY A 46 58.97 15.75 20.21
CA GLY A 46 59.26 14.52 20.86
C GLY A 46 58.44 13.29 20.47
N SER A 47 58.67 12.75 19.25
CA SER A 47 58.43 11.31 19.05
C SER A 47 59.61 10.51 19.66
N PRO A 48 59.38 9.27 20.13
CA PRO A 48 60.08 8.17 19.48
C PRO A 48 59.17 6.95 19.24
N SER A 49 59.18 6.46 18.00
CA SER A 49 59.84 5.28 17.46
C SER A 49 59.51 3.92 18.08
N MET A 50 59.02 3.10 17.16
CA MET A 50 58.88 1.62 17.22
C MET A 50 60.19 0.90 17.58
N PRO A 51 60.12 -0.40 17.93
CA PRO A 51 60.56 -1.46 17.03
C PRO A 51 59.52 -2.57 16.91
N GLY A 52 59.30 -3.27 15.85
CA GLY A 52 60.13 -3.81 14.78
C GLY A 52 60.23 -5.32 14.89
N ALA A 53 59.58 -6.01 13.91
CA ALA A 53 59.95 -7.25 13.28
C ALA A 53 59.92 -8.60 14.03
N GLY A 54 59.29 -9.58 13.36
CA GLY A 54 59.50 -11.00 13.62
C GLY A 54 58.44 -11.92 13.01
N ALA A 55 58.43 -12.12 11.70
CA ALA A 55 58.09 -13.43 11.15
C ALA A 55 59.44 -14.15 10.94
N PRO A 56 59.57 -15.49 10.98
CA PRO A 56 59.16 -16.31 9.85
C PRO A 56 58.78 -17.78 10.13
N SER A 57 58.39 -18.42 9.03
CA SER A 57 58.64 -19.81 8.58
C SER A 57 57.77 -20.96 9.04
N THR A 58 57.03 -21.48 8.07
CA THR A 58 56.70 -22.91 7.92
C THR A 58 57.98 -23.78 7.84
N PRO A 59 57.93 -25.09 8.17
CA PRO A 59 57.66 -26.09 7.16
C PRO A 59 56.85 -27.32 7.64
N GLY A 60 56.06 -27.92 6.83
CA GLY A 60 56.16 -29.16 6.06
C GLY A 60 56.02 -30.48 6.78
N GLY A 61 55.12 -31.31 6.22
CA GLY A 61 55.38 -32.73 6.18
C GLY A 61 54.32 -33.69 6.75
N ALA A 62 53.53 -34.24 5.85
CA ALA A 62 53.20 -35.66 5.66
C ALA A 62 52.69 -36.55 6.81
N GLY A 63 51.64 -37.27 6.51
CA GLY A 63 51.42 -38.58 7.14
C GLY A 63 49.94 -39.04 7.24
N ALA A 64 49.58 -39.79 6.29
CA ALA A 64 48.51 -40.81 6.15
C ALA A 64 47.94 -41.43 7.43
N GLY A 65 46.68 -41.80 7.35
CA GLY A 65 46.08 -42.81 8.25
C GLY A 65 44.58 -42.76 8.35
N ASN A 66 43.90 -43.42 7.43
CA ASN A 66 42.53 -43.92 7.66
C ASN A 66 42.58 -45.23 8.44
N PRO A 67 41.63 -45.58 9.28
CA PRO A 67 40.65 -46.54 8.84
C PRO A 67 39.21 -46.37 9.32
N ALA A 68 38.36 -46.76 8.47
CA ALA A 68 37.09 -47.45 8.45
C ALA A 68 36.47 -47.98 9.78
N GLY A 69 35.14 -47.97 9.78
CA GLY A 69 34.24 -48.84 10.55
C GLY A 69 33.15 -48.02 11.22
N GLY A 70 31.89 -48.20 11.05
CA GLY A 70 31.03 -49.25 10.75
C GLY A 70 29.61 -48.75 10.92
N ALA A 71 28.74 -49.00 10.01
CA ALA A 71 27.29 -48.92 10.16
C ALA A 71 26.77 -50.12 10.95
N PRO A 72 25.60 -50.04 11.53
CA PRO A 72 24.74 -51.21 11.51
C PRO A 72 23.38 -50.97 10.86
N ALA A 73 22.97 -52.02 10.25
CA ALA A 73 21.89 -52.39 9.39
C ALA A 73 20.48 -52.29 9.98
N ALA A 74 19.54 -52.19 9.06
CA ALA A 74 18.11 -52.46 9.22
C ALA A 74 17.82 -53.93 9.46
N PRO A 75 16.60 -54.27 9.88
CA PRO A 75 16.04 -55.58 9.48
C PRO A 75 14.87 -55.42 8.51
N ALA A 76 14.93 -56.34 7.57
CA ALA A 76 13.94 -56.61 6.55
C ALA A 76 12.88 -57.64 7.06
N GLY A 77 11.75 -57.66 6.41
CA GLY A 77 10.78 -58.76 6.40
C GLY A 77 9.68 -58.36 5.42
N ALA A 78 9.68 -58.81 4.20
CA ALA A 78 9.19 -60.02 3.59
C ALA A 78 7.66 -60.19 3.81
N GLY A 79 6.85 -60.39 2.84
CA GLY A 79 6.89 -60.94 1.53
C GLY A 79 5.52 -60.87 0.86
N ASN A 80 5.60 -60.93 -0.40
CA ASN A 80 4.99 -61.87 -1.34
C ASN A 80 3.50 -61.76 -1.62
N THR A 81 3.10 -61.70 -2.80
CA THR A 81 3.00 -62.32 -4.13
C THR A 81 1.58 -62.09 -4.62
N THR A 82 1.18 -61.96 -5.81
CA THR A 82 1.45 -62.46 -7.16
C THR A 82 0.56 -61.71 -8.13
N ALA A 83 1.05 -61.24 -9.23
CA ALA A 83 0.94 -61.74 -10.60
C ALA A 83 -0.45 -61.84 -11.28
N GLY A 84 -0.50 -61.34 -12.48
CA GLY A 84 -1.45 -61.67 -13.54
C GLY A 84 -1.82 -60.45 -14.35
N SER A 85 -1.09 -60.02 -15.33
CA SER A 85 -0.92 -60.38 -16.73
C SER A 85 -2.11 -60.13 -17.65
N ASN A 86 -1.75 -59.38 -18.71
CA ASN A 86 -2.20 -59.45 -20.11
C ASN A 86 -3.50 -58.78 -20.52
N ALA A 87 -3.35 -57.81 -21.36
CA ALA A 87 -3.16 -57.75 -22.84
C ALA A 87 -4.48 -57.91 -23.59
N THR A 88 -4.85 -57.09 -24.45
CA THR A 88 -4.56 -56.87 -25.86
C THR A 88 -5.62 -56.03 -26.51
N ALA A 89 -5.17 -55.04 -27.24
CA ALA A 89 -5.51 -54.64 -28.59
C ALA A 89 -6.88 -54.96 -29.22
N GLY A 90 -7.42 -53.97 -29.86
CA GLY A 90 -8.47 -54.12 -30.86
C GLY A 90 -8.90 -52.78 -31.44
N ASN A 91 -8.28 -52.39 -32.46
CA ASN A 91 -8.47 -51.66 -33.67
C ASN A 91 -9.90 -51.38 -34.18
N ASN A 92 -9.97 -50.23 -34.85
CA ASN A 92 -10.67 -49.94 -36.12
C ASN A 92 -12.18 -49.70 -36.01
N ALA A 93 -12.69 -48.72 -36.67
CA ALA A 93 -12.51 -47.94 -37.88
C ALA A 93 -13.84 -47.31 -38.27
N THR A 94 -13.71 -46.23 -38.98
CA THR A 94 -14.46 -45.70 -40.12
C THR A 94 -15.76 -44.96 -39.90
N ALA A 95 -15.65 -43.69 -40.16
CA ALA A 95 -16.24 -42.92 -41.26
C ALA A 95 -17.79 -42.88 -41.40
N GLY A 96 -18.29 -41.70 -41.41
CA GLY A 96 -19.63 -41.38 -41.87
C GLY A 96 -19.81 -39.87 -42.00
N ALA A 97 -19.48 -39.35 -43.17
CA ALA A 97 -19.77 -38.00 -43.62
C ALA A 97 -21.28 -37.83 -43.84
N GLY A 98 -21.76 -36.63 -43.59
CA GLY A 98 -23.13 -36.25 -43.94
C GLY A 98 -23.47 -34.82 -43.58
N SER A 99 -23.05 -33.86 -44.42
CA SER A 99 -23.80 -32.61 -44.55
C SER A 99 -24.97 -32.84 -45.52
N PRO A 100 -26.12 -32.13 -45.34
CA PRO A 100 -26.41 -31.06 -46.27
C PRO A 100 -27.12 -29.84 -45.66
N THR A 101 -26.66 -28.72 -46.11
CA THR A 101 -27.30 -27.59 -46.84
C THR A 101 -28.73 -27.13 -46.50
N ALA A 102 -28.81 -25.85 -46.20
CA ALA A 102 -29.62 -24.80 -46.78
C ALA A 102 -31.14 -24.78 -46.51
N GLY A 103 -31.58 -23.60 -46.11
CA GLY A 103 -32.98 -23.20 -46.12
C GLY A 103 -33.21 -21.85 -45.47
N ALA A 104 -32.95 -20.74 -46.19
CA ALA A 104 -33.73 -19.54 -46.02
C ALA A 104 -34.84 -19.57 -47.06
N PRO A 105 -36.02 -18.98 -46.81
CA PRO A 105 -36.28 -17.65 -47.30
C PRO A 105 -37.25 -16.77 -46.47
N SER A 106 -36.98 -15.47 -46.54
CA SER A 106 -37.82 -14.31 -46.98
C SER A 106 -39.24 -14.13 -46.40
N ALA A 107 -39.37 -13.00 -45.76
CA ALA A 107 -39.95 -11.76 -46.23
C ALA A 107 -41.43 -11.47 -45.91
N ALA A 108 -41.60 -10.26 -45.42
CA ALA A 108 -42.64 -9.26 -45.72
C ALA A 108 -43.95 -9.29 -44.91
N GLY A 109 -44.23 -8.13 -44.38
CA GLY A 109 -45.54 -7.72 -43.86
C GLY A 109 -45.49 -6.34 -43.22
N ALA A 110 -45.53 -5.31 -44.02
CA ALA A 110 -45.74 -3.95 -43.57
C ALA A 110 -47.21 -3.67 -43.31
N SER A 111 -47.54 -2.85 -42.29
CA SER A 111 -48.58 -1.83 -42.48
C SER A 111 -48.60 -0.83 -41.29
N ASN A 112 -48.61 0.40 -41.69
CA ASN A 112 -48.78 1.68 -41.08
C ASN A 112 -49.92 1.79 -40.04
N SER A 113 -49.73 2.65 -39.03
CA SER A 113 -50.55 3.87 -38.96
C SER A 113 -50.00 4.88 -37.97
N ALA A 114 -50.15 6.12 -38.33
CA ALA A 114 -49.67 7.35 -37.76
C ALA A 114 -50.41 7.76 -36.45
N GLY A 115 -49.72 8.55 -35.61
CA GLY A 115 -50.34 9.31 -34.53
C GLY A 115 -49.30 10.21 -33.88
N GLY A 116 -49.34 11.49 -34.17
CA GLY A 116 -48.34 12.49 -33.82
C GLY A 116 -48.39 12.91 -32.34
N GLY A 117 -47.30 13.54 -31.92
CA GLY A 117 -47.15 14.19 -30.64
C GLY A 117 -45.76 14.70 -30.45
N ASN A 118 -45.47 15.90 -30.93
CA ASN A 118 -44.22 16.64 -30.64
C ASN A 118 -44.13 16.97 -29.14
N THR A 119 -43.09 16.49 -28.49
CA THR A 119 -42.48 17.19 -27.35
C THR A 119 -40.99 17.18 -27.49
N ALA A 120 -40.41 18.37 -27.41
CA ALA A 120 -39.00 18.67 -27.56
C ALA A 120 -38.11 17.82 -26.68
N GLY A 121 -37.17 17.12 -27.29
CA GLY A 121 -36.11 16.39 -26.61
C GLY A 121 -35.14 17.35 -25.93
N ALA A 122 -35.01 17.22 -24.62
CA ALA A 122 -33.90 17.81 -23.88
C ALA A 122 -32.56 17.24 -24.40
N PRO A 123 -31.51 18.06 -24.47
CA PRO A 123 -30.21 17.57 -24.93
C PRO A 123 -29.65 16.60 -23.91
N GLY A 124 -29.20 15.45 -24.40
CA GLY A 124 -28.54 14.43 -23.60
C GLY A 124 -27.40 15.01 -22.80
N SER A 125 -27.46 14.86 -21.50
CA SER A 125 -26.33 15.13 -20.61
C SER A 125 -25.19 14.20 -21.02
N ALA A 126 -24.18 14.78 -21.63
CA ALA A 126 -22.85 14.19 -21.66
C ALA A 126 -22.48 13.86 -20.23
N GLY A 127 -22.17 12.58 -19.95
CA GLY A 127 -21.71 12.11 -18.65
C GLY A 127 -20.40 12.80 -18.29
N GLY A 128 -20.50 13.99 -17.71
CA GLY A 128 -19.41 14.63 -17.01
C GLY A 128 -19.12 13.80 -15.77
N GLY A 129 -17.98 13.10 -15.77
CA GLY A 129 -17.47 12.49 -14.57
C GLY A 129 -17.35 13.57 -13.49
N SER A 130 -18.28 13.58 -12.55
CA SER A 130 -18.24 14.45 -11.38
C SER A 130 -17.02 14.06 -10.57
N THR A 131 -15.92 14.78 -10.76
CA THR A 131 -14.83 14.79 -9.80
C THR A 131 -15.35 15.55 -8.58
N ASN A 132 -15.85 14.82 -7.59
CA ASN A 132 -16.20 15.41 -6.33
C ASN A 132 -14.91 15.96 -5.70
N PRO A 133 -14.74 17.26 -5.49
CA PRO A 133 -13.51 17.86 -4.97
C PRO A 133 -13.15 17.40 -3.55
N SER A 134 -14.04 16.68 -2.87
CA SER A 134 -13.79 16.09 -1.55
C SER A 134 -13.03 14.76 -1.58
N GLY A 135 -12.54 14.29 -2.74
CA GLY A 135 -11.85 13.00 -2.84
C GLY A 135 -12.74 11.80 -2.52
N THR A 136 -14.05 11.97 -2.54
CA THR A 136 -14.98 10.89 -2.30
C THR A 136 -14.93 9.89 -3.43
N TYR A 137 -14.77 8.67 -3.03
CA TYR A 137 -14.70 7.46 -3.79
C TYR A 137 -15.86 7.30 -4.80
N ASN A 138 -15.55 6.66 -5.92
CA ASN A 138 -16.50 6.31 -6.99
C ASN A 138 -17.76 5.63 -6.43
N PRO A 139 -18.97 6.17 -6.69
CA PRO A 139 -20.22 5.62 -6.19
C PRO A 139 -20.53 4.19 -6.67
N ASP A 140 -19.88 3.72 -7.73
CA ASP A 140 -20.13 2.37 -8.26
C ASP A 140 -19.48 1.26 -7.43
N PHE A 141 -18.64 1.59 -6.44
CA PHE A 141 -18.01 0.63 -5.52
C PHE A 141 -17.36 -0.57 -6.20
N VAL A 142 -16.67 -0.35 -7.30
CA VAL A 142 -16.01 -1.42 -8.04
C VAL A 142 -14.58 -1.61 -7.58
N GLU A 143 -14.15 -2.85 -7.48
CA GLU A 143 -12.79 -3.23 -7.12
C GLU A 143 -11.76 -2.66 -8.10
N PHE A 144 -12.10 -2.66 -9.40
CA PHE A 144 -11.26 -2.15 -10.48
C PHE A 144 -12.09 -1.39 -11.52
N TYR A 145 -11.92 -0.08 -11.56
CA TYR A 145 -12.70 0.81 -12.42
C TYR A 145 -12.27 0.77 -13.89
N GLY A 146 -11.01 0.43 -14.15
CA GLY A 146 -10.43 0.36 -15.50
C GLY A 146 -10.67 -0.95 -16.24
N LYS A 147 -11.54 -1.85 -15.77
CA LYS A 147 -11.77 -3.18 -16.37
C LYS A 147 -12.21 -3.13 -17.84
N ASP A 148 -12.88 -2.06 -18.24
CA ASP A 148 -13.39 -1.89 -19.61
C ASP A 148 -12.39 -1.20 -20.55
N CYS A 149 -11.21 -0.83 -20.05
CA CYS A 149 -10.17 -0.19 -20.85
C CYS A 149 -9.46 -1.23 -21.72
N THR A 150 -9.26 -0.89 -23.00
CA THR A 150 -8.29 -1.59 -23.83
C THR A 150 -6.89 -1.18 -23.39
N VAL A 151 -6.16 -2.11 -22.83
CA VAL A 151 -4.84 -1.86 -22.24
C VAL A 151 -3.78 -2.56 -23.08
N SER A 152 -2.82 -1.77 -23.59
CA SER A 152 -1.65 -2.31 -24.27
C SER A 152 -0.82 -3.21 -23.37
N ASP A 153 -0.20 -4.24 -23.95
CA ASP A 153 0.69 -5.08 -23.16
C ASP A 153 2.00 -4.31 -22.87
N PRO A 154 2.37 -4.12 -21.59
CA PRO A 154 3.53 -3.32 -21.25
C PRO A 154 4.82 -4.01 -21.75
N ALA A 155 5.59 -3.29 -22.57
CA ALA A 155 6.90 -3.71 -23.03
C ALA A 155 8.00 -3.25 -22.05
N ALA A 156 9.14 -3.94 -22.08
CA ALA A 156 10.32 -3.48 -21.36
C ALA A 156 10.80 -2.14 -21.93
N VAL A 157 11.30 -1.28 -21.05
CA VAL A 157 11.87 0.03 -21.40
C VAL A 157 13.39 0.04 -21.16
N ASN A 158 14.05 1.15 -21.39
CA ASN A 158 15.39 1.42 -20.91
C ASN A 158 15.41 2.84 -20.33
N ASN A 159 15.11 2.94 -19.04
CA ASN A 159 14.98 4.23 -18.36
C ASN A 159 15.53 4.14 -16.94
N ALA A 160 16.58 4.89 -16.65
CA ALA A 160 17.19 4.98 -15.33
C ALA A 160 16.37 5.86 -14.36
N LYS A 161 15.49 6.70 -14.88
CA LYS A 161 14.56 7.53 -14.09
C LYS A 161 13.21 6.84 -13.92
N LEU A 162 12.36 7.39 -13.06
CA LEU A 162 10.99 6.92 -12.87
C LEU A 162 10.21 7.10 -14.19
N PRO A 163 9.50 6.07 -14.67
CA PRO A 163 8.73 6.17 -15.89
C PRO A 163 7.63 7.23 -15.84
N ASP A 164 7.43 7.94 -16.95
CA ASP A 164 6.42 9.01 -17.05
C ASP A 164 5.00 8.48 -16.81
N LEU A 165 4.35 8.97 -15.75
CA LEU A 165 3.00 8.59 -15.36
C LEU A 165 1.92 9.01 -16.38
N PHE A 166 2.19 10.06 -17.16
CA PHE A 166 1.23 10.66 -18.09
C PHE A 166 1.32 10.09 -19.50
N LYS A 167 2.27 9.20 -19.77
CA LYS A 167 2.50 8.61 -21.09
C LYS A 167 1.97 7.18 -21.13
N PHE A 168 1.02 6.92 -22.02
CA PHE A 168 0.53 5.57 -22.31
C PHE A 168 1.63 4.70 -22.93
N PHE A 169 1.48 3.38 -22.86
CA PHE A 169 2.47 2.45 -23.42
C PHE A 169 2.50 2.45 -24.96
N ASP A 170 1.47 2.97 -25.62
CA ASP A 170 1.46 3.23 -27.06
C ASP A 170 2.23 4.51 -27.47
N GLY A 171 2.75 5.26 -26.50
CA GLY A 171 3.50 6.49 -26.70
C GLY A 171 2.69 7.78 -26.65
N THR A 172 1.36 7.70 -26.67
CA THR A 172 0.49 8.88 -26.52
C THR A 172 0.52 9.43 -25.09
N ARG A 173 0.09 10.67 -24.91
CA ARG A 173 0.03 11.30 -23.58
C ARG A 173 -1.40 11.59 -23.16
N MET A 174 -1.66 11.54 -21.87
CA MET A 174 -2.92 12.00 -21.29
C MET A 174 -3.18 13.47 -21.63
N SER A 175 -4.41 13.78 -22.02
CA SER A 175 -4.88 15.13 -22.33
C SER A 175 -6.11 15.53 -21.51
N LYS A 176 -6.84 14.55 -20.98
CA LYS A 176 -8.05 14.73 -20.18
C LYS A 176 -7.94 13.98 -18.87
N LYS A 177 -8.61 14.48 -17.82
CA LYS A 177 -8.71 13.79 -16.53
C LYS A 177 -9.35 12.40 -16.66
N SER A 178 -10.28 12.22 -17.59
CA SER A 178 -10.92 10.92 -17.87
C SER A 178 -9.94 9.86 -18.39
N ASP A 179 -8.82 10.27 -19.00
CA ASP A 179 -7.78 9.35 -19.50
C ASP A 179 -7.13 8.56 -18.35
N TRP A 180 -7.16 9.14 -17.13
CA TRP A 180 -6.57 8.52 -15.96
C TRP A 180 -7.12 7.12 -15.66
N LYS A 181 -8.41 6.89 -15.89
CA LYS A 181 -9.03 5.57 -15.74
C LYS A 181 -8.23 4.48 -16.48
N CYS A 182 -7.94 4.72 -17.75
CA CYS A 182 -7.29 3.73 -18.61
C CYS A 182 -5.75 3.73 -18.42
N ARG A 183 -5.14 4.91 -18.18
CA ARG A 183 -3.72 4.95 -17.82
C ARG A 183 -3.42 4.19 -16.53
N ARG A 184 -4.28 4.33 -15.51
CA ARG A 184 -4.18 3.58 -14.26
C ARG A 184 -4.29 2.07 -14.51
N ALA A 185 -5.15 1.64 -15.43
CA ALA A 185 -5.27 0.23 -15.83
C ALA A 185 -3.98 -0.30 -16.49
N GLU A 186 -3.32 0.50 -17.32
CA GLU A 186 -2.01 0.15 -17.88
C GLU A 186 -0.93 0.02 -16.79
N LEU A 187 -0.87 0.99 -15.85
CA LEU A 187 0.08 0.94 -14.74
C LEU A 187 -0.14 -0.31 -13.88
N LYS A 188 -1.41 -0.64 -13.58
CA LYS A 188 -1.76 -1.87 -12.87
C LYS A 188 -1.23 -3.10 -13.62
N LYS A 189 -1.49 -3.21 -14.92
CA LYS A 189 -1.02 -4.33 -15.75
C LYS A 189 0.51 -4.45 -15.75
N ALA A 190 1.24 -3.31 -15.79
CA ALA A 190 2.70 -3.32 -15.73
C ALA A 190 3.21 -3.79 -14.36
N VAL A 191 2.63 -3.30 -13.28
CA VAL A 191 2.96 -3.72 -11.91
C VAL A 191 2.69 -5.22 -11.71
N GLU A 192 1.59 -5.73 -12.22
CA GLU A 192 1.26 -7.15 -12.21
C GLU A 192 2.27 -7.97 -13.02
N LYS A 193 2.56 -7.55 -14.24
CA LYS A 193 3.45 -8.28 -15.15
C LYS A 193 4.91 -8.35 -14.67
N PHE A 194 5.42 -7.29 -14.03
CA PHE A 194 6.85 -7.17 -13.75
C PHE A 194 7.22 -7.25 -12.28
N ILE A 195 6.27 -7.01 -11.35
CA ILE A 195 6.58 -6.84 -9.92
C ILE A 195 5.80 -7.83 -9.05
N HIS A 196 4.47 -7.78 -9.07
CA HIS A 196 3.64 -8.44 -8.05
C HIS A 196 2.95 -9.73 -8.50
N GLY A 197 2.83 -9.98 -9.81
CA GLY A 197 1.91 -10.98 -10.34
C GLY A 197 0.46 -10.48 -10.35
N GLU A 198 -0.40 -11.17 -11.07
CA GLU A 198 -1.79 -10.78 -11.29
C GLU A 198 -2.65 -10.95 -10.04
N LYS A 199 -3.48 -9.96 -9.75
CA LYS A 199 -4.53 -10.04 -8.74
C LYS A 199 -5.83 -10.51 -9.40
N PRO A 200 -6.31 -11.73 -9.05
CA PRO A 200 -7.60 -12.19 -9.56
C PRO A 200 -8.74 -11.26 -9.14
N GLY A 201 -9.72 -11.15 -10.01
CA GLY A 201 -10.95 -10.43 -9.73
C GLY A 201 -11.83 -11.11 -8.67
N ARG A 202 -13.10 -10.68 -8.61
CA ARG A 202 -14.07 -11.27 -7.69
C ARG A 202 -14.32 -12.74 -8.05
N PRO A 203 -14.31 -13.68 -7.08
CA PRO A 203 -14.68 -15.09 -7.25
C PRO A 203 -16.13 -15.29 -7.69
N ASP A 204 -16.48 -16.52 -8.05
CA ASP A 204 -17.82 -16.91 -8.50
C ASP A 204 -18.87 -16.59 -7.44
N MET A 205 -18.59 -16.89 -6.16
CA MET A 205 -19.43 -16.54 -5.05
C MET A 205 -18.62 -15.97 -3.88
N VAL A 206 -19.10 -14.84 -3.33
CA VAL A 206 -18.64 -14.27 -2.07
C VAL A 206 -19.86 -13.92 -1.25
N THR A 207 -19.97 -14.53 -0.08
CA THR A 207 -21.05 -14.27 0.89
C THR A 207 -20.46 -14.08 2.29
N GLY A 208 -21.28 -13.64 3.23
CA GLY A 208 -20.80 -13.50 4.61
C GLY A 208 -21.80 -12.84 5.53
N THR A 209 -21.34 -12.46 6.71
CA THR A 209 -22.14 -11.75 7.70
C THR A 209 -21.32 -10.65 8.37
N VAL A 210 -22.00 -9.55 8.73
CA VAL A 210 -21.40 -8.41 9.42
C VAL A 210 -22.05 -8.27 10.79
N SER A 211 -21.23 -8.23 11.84
CA SER A 211 -21.66 -7.99 13.22
C SER A 211 -20.81 -6.91 13.89
N ALA A 212 -21.22 -6.49 15.08
CA ALA A 212 -20.46 -5.50 15.86
C ALA A 212 -19.03 -5.95 16.26
N THR A 213 -18.76 -7.27 16.24
CA THR A 213 -17.50 -7.84 16.70
C THR A 213 -16.74 -8.62 15.62
N SER A 214 -17.37 -8.94 14.48
CA SER A 214 -16.74 -9.73 13.43
C SER A 214 -17.40 -9.57 12.06
N ILE A 215 -16.60 -9.78 11.02
CA ILE A 215 -17.06 -10.00 9.65
C ILE A 215 -16.62 -11.41 9.26
N LYS A 216 -17.58 -12.25 8.85
CA LYS A 216 -17.30 -13.58 8.31
C LYS A 216 -17.38 -13.50 6.80
N VAL A 217 -16.45 -14.16 6.14
CA VAL A 217 -16.32 -14.20 4.67
C VAL A 217 -16.28 -15.64 4.21
N HIS A 218 -17.16 -15.99 3.29
CA HIS A 218 -17.22 -17.28 2.62
C HIS A 218 -16.98 -17.06 1.13
N VAL A 219 -16.11 -17.85 0.53
CA VAL A 219 -15.73 -17.75 -0.88
C VAL A 219 -15.81 -19.10 -1.55
N GLU A 220 -16.47 -19.13 -2.71
CA GLU A 220 -16.42 -20.27 -3.64
C GLU A 220 -15.89 -19.82 -5.00
N HIS A 221 -15.01 -20.64 -5.58
CA HIS A 221 -14.46 -20.39 -6.90
C HIS A 221 -13.90 -21.69 -7.51
N MET A 222 -14.29 -21.99 -8.74
CA MET A 222 -13.81 -23.16 -9.49
C MET A 222 -13.93 -24.46 -8.69
N GLY A 223 -15.05 -24.65 -7.97
CA GLY A 223 -15.31 -25.83 -7.16
C GLY A 223 -14.51 -25.94 -5.86
N LYS A 224 -13.79 -24.90 -5.45
CA LYS A 224 -13.07 -24.81 -4.18
C LYS A 224 -13.74 -23.80 -3.26
N THR A 225 -13.65 -24.05 -1.97
CA THR A 225 -14.31 -23.25 -0.92
C THR A 225 -13.32 -22.89 0.17
N ILE A 226 -13.40 -21.68 0.69
CA ILE A 226 -12.69 -21.23 1.89
C ILE A 226 -13.58 -20.34 2.74
N ASP A 227 -13.26 -20.28 4.03
CA ASP A 227 -13.85 -19.39 5.02
C ASP A 227 -12.76 -18.68 5.78
N PHE A 228 -13.02 -17.41 6.12
CA PHE A 228 -12.21 -16.68 7.09
C PHE A 228 -13.05 -15.60 7.80
N SER A 229 -12.54 -15.07 8.90
CA SER A 229 -13.20 -14.01 9.63
C SER A 229 -12.21 -12.98 10.12
N VAL A 230 -12.70 -11.76 10.33
CA VAL A 230 -11.92 -10.66 10.89
C VAL A 230 -12.65 -10.08 12.10
N ALA A 231 -11.88 -9.70 13.13
CA ALA A 231 -12.43 -9.07 14.32
C ALA A 231 -12.68 -7.58 14.07
N VAL A 232 -13.80 -7.08 14.57
CA VAL A 232 -14.22 -5.67 14.52
C VAL A 232 -14.19 -5.09 15.92
N SER A 233 -13.68 -3.88 16.06
CA SER A 233 -13.76 -3.06 17.28
C SER A 233 -14.39 -1.73 16.91
N LEU A 234 -15.61 -1.49 17.36
CA LEU A 234 -16.35 -0.26 17.10
C LEU A 234 -15.87 0.89 18.00
N PRO A 235 -15.96 2.14 17.56
CA PRO A 235 -15.77 3.29 18.44
C PRO A 235 -16.87 3.35 19.49
N SER A 236 -16.55 3.91 20.66
CA SER A 236 -17.52 4.07 21.74
C SER A 236 -18.69 4.92 21.28
N GLY A 237 -19.92 4.49 21.61
CA GLY A 237 -21.13 5.22 21.29
C GLY A 237 -21.57 5.17 19.83
N ALA A 238 -21.05 4.25 19.03
CA ALA A 238 -21.50 4.07 17.64
C ALA A 238 -23.01 3.71 17.59
N THR A 239 -23.80 4.50 16.88
CA THR A 239 -25.27 4.34 16.76
C THR A 239 -25.72 3.94 15.36
N GLY A 240 -24.80 3.70 14.43
CA GLY A 240 -25.08 3.33 13.05
C GLY A 240 -23.82 2.88 12.33
N ALA A 241 -23.89 2.76 11.02
CA ALA A 241 -22.74 2.37 10.22
C ALA A 241 -21.62 3.42 10.32
N VAL A 242 -20.43 2.98 10.73
CA VAL A 242 -19.24 3.81 10.86
C VAL A 242 -18.18 3.41 9.84
N PRO A 243 -17.31 4.32 9.39
CA PRO A 243 -16.14 3.96 8.59
C PRO A 243 -15.20 3.07 9.40
N ALA A 244 -14.29 2.37 8.71
CA ALA A 244 -13.35 1.46 9.37
C ALA A 244 -11.94 1.53 8.77
N ILE A 245 -10.93 1.24 9.59
CA ILE A 245 -9.55 1.00 9.16
C ILE A 245 -9.24 -0.49 9.33
N ILE A 246 -8.89 -1.15 8.23
CA ILE A 246 -8.39 -2.53 8.23
C ILE A 246 -6.90 -2.49 8.52
N GLY A 247 -6.50 -3.04 9.67
CA GLY A 247 -5.11 -3.16 10.10
C GLY A 247 -4.58 -4.56 9.85
N LEU A 248 -3.52 -4.70 9.05
CA LEU A 248 -2.81 -5.95 8.89
C LEU A 248 -2.16 -6.31 10.23
N ALA A 249 -2.44 -7.52 10.73
CA ALA A 249 -2.11 -7.95 12.10
C ALA A 249 -2.51 -6.89 13.17
N GLY A 250 -3.64 -6.21 12.96
CA GLY A 250 -4.18 -5.19 13.84
C GLY A 250 -3.66 -3.76 13.61
N GLY A 251 -2.62 -3.59 12.77
CA GLY A 251 -1.99 -2.30 12.48
C GLY A 251 -1.22 -1.70 13.67
N ASN A 252 -0.48 -0.62 13.44
CA ASN A 252 0.38 0.05 14.43
C ASN A 252 -0.05 1.51 14.73
N LEU A 253 -1.16 1.96 14.18
CA LEU A 253 -1.71 3.27 14.47
C LEU A 253 -2.29 3.35 15.88
N ASP A 254 -2.36 4.55 16.43
CA ASP A 254 -3.01 4.79 17.72
C ASP A 254 -4.52 4.54 17.64
N LYS A 255 -4.96 3.46 18.25
CA LYS A 255 -6.38 3.05 18.27
C LYS A 255 -7.26 4.04 19.02
N SER A 256 -6.70 4.81 19.96
CA SER A 256 -7.46 5.84 20.68
C SER A 256 -7.81 7.01 19.74
N ILE A 257 -6.89 7.41 18.87
CA ILE A 257 -7.15 8.43 17.83
C ILE A 257 -8.22 7.91 16.85
N ILE A 258 -8.07 6.66 16.36
CA ILE A 258 -9.03 6.06 15.42
C ILE A 258 -10.44 6.05 16.02
N SER A 259 -10.57 5.56 17.26
CA SER A 259 -11.85 5.49 17.96
C SER A 259 -12.44 6.88 18.25
N ALA A 260 -11.61 7.84 18.69
CA ALA A 260 -12.05 9.22 18.97
C ALA A 260 -12.55 9.95 17.71
N GLU A 261 -12.03 9.60 16.52
CA GLU A 261 -12.52 10.13 15.25
C GLU A 261 -13.80 9.41 14.74
N GLY A 262 -14.33 8.44 15.50
CA GLY A 262 -15.56 7.71 15.17
C GLY A 262 -15.37 6.61 14.12
N VAL A 263 -14.17 6.02 14.05
CA VAL A 263 -13.79 4.99 13.07
C VAL A 263 -13.60 3.66 13.77
N ALA A 264 -14.11 2.57 13.20
CA ALA A 264 -13.88 1.20 13.66
C ALA A 264 -12.48 0.70 13.27
N SER A 265 -11.95 -0.22 14.05
CA SER A 265 -10.74 -0.97 13.71
C SER A 265 -11.11 -2.40 13.32
N ILE A 266 -10.58 -2.89 12.20
CA ILE A 266 -10.74 -4.28 11.75
C ILE A 266 -9.36 -4.93 11.78
N ASN A 267 -9.24 -6.03 12.56
CA ASN A 267 -7.99 -6.79 12.63
C ASN A 267 -7.99 -7.89 11.57
N TYR A 268 -7.07 -7.77 10.61
CA TYR A 268 -6.94 -8.67 9.46
C TYR A 268 -5.71 -9.56 9.60
N ASP A 269 -5.94 -10.87 9.75
CA ASP A 269 -4.86 -11.87 9.69
C ASP A 269 -4.47 -12.10 8.22
N ASN A 270 -3.51 -11.33 7.77
CA ASN A 270 -2.99 -11.41 6.42
C ASN A 270 -2.18 -12.70 6.17
N SER A 271 -1.58 -13.27 7.22
CA SER A 271 -0.73 -14.47 7.10
C SER A 271 -1.54 -15.71 6.76
N ALA A 272 -2.76 -15.85 7.30
CA ALA A 272 -3.69 -16.92 6.96
C ALA A 272 -4.11 -16.88 5.47
N ILE A 273 -4.20 -15.67 4.90
CA ILE A 273 -4.57 -15.50 3.48
C ILE A 273 -3.41 -15.85 2.56
N SER A 274 -2.21 -15.34 2.84
CA SER A 274 -1.01 -15.64 2.06
C SER A 274 0.25 -15.41 2.90
N SER A 275 1.05 -16.45 3.08
CA SER A 275 2.33 -16.37 3.80
C SER A 275 3.36 -15.57 3.01
N GLU A 276 4.07 -14.64 3.66
CA GLU A 276 5.15 -13.87 3.02
C GLU A 276 6.39 -14.71 2.68
N SER A 277 6.58 -15.87 3.31
CA SER A 277 7.70 -16.76 3.04
C SER A 277 7.40 -17.76 1.91
N SER A 278 6.20 -18.36 1.89
CA SER A 278 5.85 -19.46 0.99
C SER A 278 4.75 -19.12 -0.02
N ARG A 279 4.05 -17.99 0.12
CA ARG A 279 2.82 -17.62 -0.61
C ARG A 279 1.67 -18.63 -0.44
N SER A 280 1.81 -19.59 0.52
CA SER A 280 0.74 -20.51 0.88
C SER A 280 -0.32 -19.84 1.75
N GLY A 281 -1.54 -20.38 1.75
CA GLY A 281 -2.66 -19.88 2.54
C GLY A 281 -3.98 -19.98 1.79
N LEU A 282 -5.01 -19.35 2.28
CA LEU A 282 -6.37 -19.42 1.71
C LEU A 282 -6.42 -18.95 0.25
N PHE A 283 -5.61 -17.94 -0.11
CA PHE A 283 -5.49 -17.47 -1.49
C PHE A 283 -5.01 -18.59 -2.43
N SER A 284 -3.94 -19.29 -2.04
CA SER A 284 -3.40 -20.39 -2.84
C SER A 284 -4.28 -21.65 -2.81
N THR A 285 -5.12 -21.82 -1.78
CA THR A 285 -6.14 -22.88 -1.76
C THR A 285 -7.13 -22.70 -2.90
N ILE A 286 -7.58 -21.48 -3.16
CA ILE A 286 -8.50 -21.17 -4.27
C ILE A 286 -7.79 -21.21 -5.63
N TYR A 287 -6.70 -20.46 -5.80
CA TYR A 287 -6.09 -20.21 -7.11
C TYR A 287 -4.88 -21.10 -7.44
N GLY A 288 -4.37 -21.87 -6.47
CA GLY A 288 -3.13 -22.60 -6.63
C GLY A 288 -1.90 -21.68 -6.59
N SER A 289 -0.80 -22.15 -7.17
CA SER A 289 0.45 -21.37 -7.26
C SER A 289 0.41 -20.46 -8.50
N THR A 290 -0.06 -19.23 -8.34
CA THR A 290 -0.14 -18.23 -9.44
C THR A 290 1.16 -17.48 -9.66
N GLY A 291 2.14 -17.59 -8.75
CA GLY A 291 3.33 -16.76 -8.75
C GLY A 291 3.09 -15.32 -8.26
N ALA A 292 1.86 -14.97 -7.90
CA ALA A 292 1.55 -13.67 -7.31
C ALA A 292 2.20 -13.50 -5.93
N SER A 293 2.50 -12.24 -5.57
CA SER A 293 3.05 -11.91 -4.25
C SER A 293 2.04 -12.19 -3.12
N ALA A 294 2.55 -12.40 -1.92
CA ALA A 294 1.70 -12.44 -0.73
C ALA A 294 0.92 -11.13 -0.55
N GLN A 295 1.51 -9.99 -0.91
CA GLN A 295 0.83 -8.69 -0.88
C GLN A 295 -0.42 -8.66 -1.79
N VAL A 296 -0.35 -9.29 -2.97
CA VAL A 296 -1.51 -9.47 -3.85
C VAL A 296 -2.55 -10.40 -3.20
N GLY A 297 -2.11 -11.50 -2.57
CA GLY A 297 -2.99 -12.36 -1.79
C GLY A 297 -3.70 -11.58 -0.67
N TRP A 298 -2.97 -10.72 0.05
CA TRP A 298 -3.55 -9.87 1.09
C TRP A 298 -4.55 -8.86 0.51
N ALA A 299 -4.23 -8.26 -0.64
CA ALA A 299 -5.14 -7.36 -1.33
C ALA A 299 -6.42 -8.08 -1.78
N TRP A 300 -6.29 -9.30 -2.29
CA TRP A 300 -7.45 -10.12 -2.64
C TRP A 300 -8.33 -10.42 -1.42
N GLY A 301 -7.75 -10.80 -0.28
CA GLY A 301 -8.52 -11.08 0.94
C GLY A 301 -9.28 -9.85 1.46
N VAL A 302 -8.65 -8.67 1.46
CA VAL A 302 -9.32 -7.40 1.82
C VAL A 302 -10.46 -7.08 0.84
N SER A 303 -10.25 -7.33 -0.46
CA SER A 303 -11.33 -7.17 -1.45
C SER A 303 -12.55 -8.04 -1.13
N ARG A 304 -12.35 -9.26 -0.63
CA ARG A 304 -13.47 -10.15 -0.22
C ARG A 304 -14.19 -9.63 1.02
N ILE A 305 -13.48 -9.04 1.98
CA ILE A 305 -14.11 -8.36 3.11
C ILE A 305 -15.00 -7.22 2.62
N ILE A 306 -14.50 -6.39 1.69
CA ILE A 306 -15.27 -5.27 1.14
C ILE A 306 -16.47 -5.77 0.34
N ASP A 307 -16.35 -6.89 -0.39
CA ASP A 307 -17.48 -7.49 -1.10
C ASP A 307 -18.63 -7.81 -0.13
N VAL A 308 -18.33 -8.48 1.00
CA VAL A 308 -19.31 -8.78 2.03
C VAL A 308 -19.93 -7.49 2.60
N LEU A 309 -19.12 -6.49 2.93
CA LEU A 309 -19.63 -5.22 3.46
C LEU A 309 -20.62 -4.55 2.49
N VAL A 310 -20.28 -4.53 1.19
CA VAL A 310 -21.10 -3.92 0.13
C VAL A 310 -22.39 -4.71 -0.10
N ASP A 311 -22.30 -6.04 -0.22
CA ASP A 311 -23.46 -6.87 -0.51
C ASP A 311 -24.42 -6.92 0.66
N GLU A 312 -23.93 -7.03 1.90
CA GLU A 312 -24.74 -6.95 3.10
C GLU A 312 -25.37 -5.55 3.28
N LYS A 313 -24.68 -4.48 2.86
CA LYS A 313 -25.26 -3.12 2.84
C LYS A 313 -26.40 -3.01 1.82
N LYS A 314 -26.19 -3.50 0.60
CA LYS A 314 -27.23 -3.51 -0.46
C LYS A 314 -28.45 -4.33 -0.04
N ALA A 315 -28.25 -5.40 0.71
CA ALA A 315 -29.32 -6.26 1.25
C ALA A 315 -29.99 -5.70 2.52
N GLY A 316 -29.58 -4.52 3.00
CA GLY A 316 -30.12 -3.89 4.22
C GLY A 316 -29.70 -4.56 5.53
N ARG A 317 -28.72 -5.48 5.50
CA ARG A 317 -28.27 -6.24 6.68
C ARG A 317 -27.01 -5.68 7.33
N ASN A 318 -26.23 -4.82 6.64
CA ASN A 318 -25.08 -4.14 7.22
C ASN A 318 -25.42 -2.69 7.58
N ASN A 319 -25.65 -2.46 8.87
CA ASN A 319 -25.76 -1.14 9.49
C ASN A 319 -24.61 -0.86 10.48
N ILE A 320 -23.53 -1.62 10.41
CA ILE A 320 -22.38 -1.61 11.35
C ILE A 320 -21.19 -0.88 10.74
N ILE A 321 -20.80 -1.24 9.51
CA ILE A 321 -19.64 -0.64 8.82
C ILE A 321 -20.11 0.03 7.53
N ASP A 322 -19.69 1.27 7.33
CA ASP A 322 -19.87 1.97 6.05
C ASP A 322 -18.81 1.51 5.03
N PRO A 323 -19.19 0.76 3.99
CA PRO A 323 -18.23 0.29 2.99
C PRO A 323 -17.58 1.42 2.19
N THR A 324 -18.14 2.65 2.22
CA THR A 324 -17.58 3.80 1.48
C THR A 324 -16.45 4.51 2.23
N GLY A 325 -16.27 4.17 3.50
CA GLY A 325 -15.26 4.76 4.38
C GLY A 325 -14.23 3.72 4.85
N ILE A 326 -13.66 2.92 3.95
CA ILE A 326 -12.66 1.91 4.32
C ILE A 326 -11.24 2.46 4.12
N GLY A 327 -10.47 2.47 5.22
CA GLY A 327 -9.04 2.68 5.21
C GLY A 327 -8.25 1.37 5.39
N VAL A 328 -6.96 1.38 5.06
CA VAL A 328 -6.05 0.25 5.26
C VAL A 328 -4.72 0.73 5.83
N THR A 329 -4.16 -0.01 6.78
CA THR A 329 -2.88 0.32 7.43
C THR A 329 -2.08 -0.93 7.80
N GLY A 330 -0.79 -0.72 7.96
CA GLY A 330 0.19 -1.67 8.47
C GLY A 330 1.55 -1.01 8.54
N CYS A 331 2.49 -1.60 9.26
CA CYS A 331 3.84 -1.10 9.39
C CYS A 331 4.88 -2.06 8.82
N SER A 332 5.99 -1.53 8.32
CA SER A 332 7.11 -2.33 7.80
C SER A 332 6.65 -3.26 6.66
N ARG A 333 6.90 -4.57 6.79
CA ARG A 333 6.38 -5.60 5.85
C ARG A 333 4.87 -5.52 5.66
N LEU A 334 4.13 -5.23 6.72
CA LEU A 334 2.68 -5.04 6.66
C LEU A 334 2.30 -3.68 6.09
N GLY A 335 3.19 -2.68 6.19
CA GLY A 335 3.08 -1.40 5.49
C GLY A 335 3.19 -1.55 3.97
N LYS A 336 4.08 -2.45 3.50
CA LYS A 336 4.15 -2.84 2.08
C LYS A 336 2.81 -3.42 1.63
N GLY A 337 2.21 -4.31 2.45
CA GLY A 337 0.90 -4.89 2.19
C GLY A 337 -0.22 -3.86 2.14
N ALA A 338 -0.31 -2.98 3.13
CA ALA A 338 -1.30 -1.91 3.17
C ALA A 338 -1.22 -1.01 1.93
N PHE A 339 0.01 -0.68 1.50
CA PHE A 339 0.27 0.08 0.28
C PHE A 339 -0.25 -0.64 -0.97
N THR A 340 0.07 -1.91 -1.13
CA THR A 340 -0.39 -2.71 -2.27
C THR A 340 -1.91 -2.90 -2.28
N ILE A 341 -2.53 -3.15 -1.11
CA ILE A 341 -3.99 -3.32 -0.98
C ILE A 341 -4.75 -2.13 -1.56
N GLY A 342 -4.42 -0.91 -1.13
CA GLY A 342 -5.15 0.26 -1.59
C GLY A 342 -4.83 0.64 -3.04
N ALA A 343 -3.65 0.29 -3.56
CA ALA A 343 -3.33 0.47 -4.98
C ALA A 343 -4.18 -0.47 -5.86
N PHE A 344 -4.46 -1.69 -5.40
CA PHE A 344 -5.15 -2.73 -6.18
C PHE A 344 -6.67 -2.82 -5.95
N ASP A 345 -7.23 -2.15 -4.94
CA ASP A 345 -8.67 -2.07 -4.72
C ASP A 345 -9.13 -0.62 -4.63
N GLU A 346 -9.88 -0.19 -5.63
CA GLU A 346 -10.33 1.20 -5.74
C GLU A 346 -11.41 1.59 -4.73
N ARG A 347 -11.95 0.64 -3.98
CA ARG A 347 -12.92 0.87 -2.90
C ARG A 347 -12.25 1.31 -1.59
N ILE A 348 -10.92 1.19 -1.48
CA ILE A 348 -10.17 1.73 -0.34
C ILE A 348 -10.14 3.25 -0.46
N ALA A 349 -10.78 3.94 0.48
CA ALA A 349 -10.85 5.39 0.51
C ALA A 349 -9.55 6.05 1.01
N LEU A 350 -8.78 5.37 1.88
CA LEU A 350 -7.56 5.88 2.49
C LEU A 350 -6.51 4.78 2.70
N GLY A 351 -5.33 4.94 2.10
CA GLY A 351 -4.15 4.13 2.41
C GLY A 351 -3.28 4.83 3.45
N ILE A 352 -2.81 4.07 4.47
CA ILE A 352 -1.91 4.57 5.50
C ILE A 352 -0.75 3.57 5.69
N PRO A 353 0.16 3.43 4.69
CA PRO A 353 1.36 2.63 4.86
C PRO A 353 2.31 3.33 5.83
N GLN A 354 2.74 2.62 6.88
CA GLN A 354 3.71 3.10 7.85
C GLN A 354 5.05 2.41 7.62
N GLU A 355 6.13 3.19 7.50
CA GLU A 355 7.53 2.72 7.46
C GLU A 355 7.75 1.53 6.50
N SER A 356 7.18 1.62 5.30
CA SER A 356 7.09 0.47 4.39
C SER A 356 8.41 0.09 3.69
N GLY A 357 9.30 1.05 3.45
CA GLY A 357 10.62 0.78 2.86
C GLY A 357 10.58 0.11 1.48
N THR A 358 11.65 -0.62 1.16
CA THR A 358 11.84 -1.31 -0.12
C THR A 358 10.85 -2.48 -0.28
N GLY A 359 10.15 -2.53 -1.40
CA GLY A 359 9.01 -3.44 -1.63
C GLY A 359 7.67 -2.87 -1.16
N GLY A 360 7.69 -1.66 -0.58
CA GLY A 360 6.55 -0.79 -0.32
C GLY A 360 6.66 0.50 -1.14
N VAL A 361 6.62 1.67 -0.49
CA VAL A 361 6.61 2.98 -1.17
C VAL A 361 7.98 3.34 -1.77
N SER A 362 9.10 2.81 -1.28
CA SER A 362 10.45 3.18 -1.74
C SER A 362 10.66 2.86 -3.22
N ALA A 363 10.93 3.90 -4.03
CA ALA A 363 11.20 3.79 -5.46
C ALA A 363 12.42 2.91 -5.73
N PHE A 364 12.26 1.87 -6.52
CA PHE A 364 13.31 0.86 -6.81
C PHE A 364 14.53 1.46 -7.50
N ARG A 365 14.31 2.38 -8.44
CA ARG A 365 15.39 3.08 -9.17
C ARG A 365 16.22 4.00 -8.28
N VAL A 366 15.65 4.44 -7.16
CA VAL A 366 16.30 5.35 -6.21
C VAL A 366 17.11 4.59 -5.16
N VAL A 367 16.68 3.38 -4.78
CA VAL A 367 17.26 2.58 -3.69
C VAL A 367 18.79 2.45 -3.77
N ASN A 368 19.32 2.16 -4.97
CA ASN A 368 20.75 1.93 -5.14
C ASN A 368 21.61 3.21 -5.19
N THR A 369 20.97 4.37 -5.31
CA THR A 369 21.63 5.68 -5.48
C THR A 369 21.27 6.68 -4.40
N ALA A 370 20.39 6.28 -3.48
CA ALA A 370 20.01 7.11 -2.35
C ALA A 370 21.19 7.35 -1.40
N PRO A 371 21.24 8.52 -0.74
CA PRO A 371 22.24 8.78 0.28
C PRO A 371 22.06 7.83 1.48
N MET A 372 23.13 7.65 2.24
CA MET A 372 23.08 6.94 3.52
C MET A 372 22.10 7.65 4.47
N GLY A 373 21.35 6.85 5.24
CA GLY A 373 20.49 7.39 6.27
C GLY A 373 21.27 7.99 7.45
N PRO A 374 20.60 8.75 8.33
CA PRO A 374 21.23 9.39 9.50
C PRO A 374 21.86 8.41 10.48
N ASN A 375 21.38 7.17 10.49
CA ASN A 375 21.95 6.07 11.29
C ASN A 375 23.18 5.42 10.65
N GLY A 376 23.72 5.99 9.56
CA GLY A 376 24.88 5.48 8.84
C GLY A 376 24.62 4.22 8.01
N LYS A 377 23.35 3.85 7.81
CA LYS A 377 22.99 2.67 7.03
C LYS A 377 22.42 3.03 5.66
N PRO A 378 22.72 2.24 4.62
CA PRO A 378 22.12 2.41 3.31
C PRO A 378 20.67 1.98 3.29
N ALA A 379 19.94 2.37 2.25
CA ALA A 379 18.65 1.79 1.92
C ALA A 379 18.72 0.27 1.83
N GLN A 380 17.68 -0.44 2.26
CA GLN A 380 17.58 -1.87 2.01
C GLN A 380 17.54 -2.13 0.50
N SER A 381 18.54 -2.85 -0.01
CA SER A 381 18.60 -3.16 -1.44
C SER A 381 17.50 -4.11 -1.88
N LEU A 382 17.20 -4.15 -3.19
CA LEU A 382 16.21 -5.08 -3.74
C LEU A 382 16.59 -6.54 -3.52
N ASP A 383 17.90 -6.86 -3.59
CA ASP A 383 18.39 -8.21 -3.30
C ASP A 383 18.23 -8.58 -1.82
N SER A 384 18.49 -7.63 -0.93
CA SER A 384 18.26 -7.82 0.51
C SER A 384 16.78 -8.03 0.82
N ALA A 385 15.90 -7.20 0.25
CA ALA A 385 14.46 -7.34 0.42
C ALA A 385 13.92 -8.67 -0.16
N TRP A 386 14.43 -9.09 -1.30
CA TRP A 386 14.11 -10.39 -1.90
C TRP A 386 14.58 -11.56 -1.02
N SER A 387 15.79 -11.47 -0.46
CA SER A 387 16.36 -12.51 0.40
C SER A 387 15.65 -12.61 1.75
N GLU A 388 15.15 -11.48 2.27
CA GLU A 388 14.39 -11.44 3.53
C GLU A 388 13.03 -12.13 3.37
N ALA A 389 12.27 -11.79 2.33
CA ALA A 389 10.99 -12.45 2.06
C ALA A 389 10.61 -12.33 0.58
N GLN A 390 10.84 -13.39 -0.17
CA GLN A 390 10.48 -13.45 -1.60
C GLN A 390 8.98 -13.25 -1.84
N GLY A 391 8.14 -13.59 -0.87
CA GLY A 391 6.71 -13.42 -0.96
C GLY A 391 6.24 -11.96 -1.00
N TRP A 392 7.08 -10.99 -0.64
CA TRP A 392 6.72 -9.57 -0.83
C TRP A 392 6.56 -9.19 -2.30
N PHE A 393 7.16 -9.97 -3.19
CA PHE A 393 7.11 -9.78 -4.64
C PHE A 393 6.50 -10.99 -5.32
N GLY A 394 6.04 -10.81 -6.56
CA GLY A 394 5.71 -11.93 -7.43
C GLY A 394 6.96 -12.70 -7.85
N THR A 395 6.81 -13.97 -8.22
CA THR A 395 7.94 -14.80 -8.68
C THR A 395 8.69 -14.19 -9.86
N VAL A 396 7.97 -13.48 -10.72
CA VAL A 396 8.51 -12.74 -11.88
C VAL A 396 9.54 -11.68 -11.47
N PHE A 397 9.42 -11.08 -10.29
CA PHE A 397 10.37 -10.07 -9.82
C PHE A 397 11.75 -10.64 -9.54
N GLY A 398 11.84 -11.93 -9.24
CA GLY A 398 13.14 -12.61 -9.03
C GLY A 398 14.14 -12.40 -10.16
N SER A 399 13.67 -12.40 -11.43
CA SER A 399 14.50 -12.11 -12.60
C SER A 399 14.54 -10.62 -12.99
N ASN A 400 13.60 -9.81 -12.49
CA ASN A 400 13.47 -8.39 -12.85
C ASN A 400 14.20 -7.46 -11.88
N ARG A 401 14.45 -7.87 -10.62
CA ARG A 401 15.02 -7.01 -9.58
C ARG A 401 16.41 -6.41 -9.92
N SER A 402 17.23 -7.15 -10.68
CA SER A 402 18.51 -6.64 -11.17
C SER A 402 18.40 -5.77 -12.43
N LYS A 403 17.19 -5.66 -13.00
CA LYS A 403 16.90 -4.96 -14.26
C LYS A 403 15.80 -3.91 -14.08
N VAL A 404 15.70 -3.28 -12.92
CA VAL A 404 14.59 -2.34 -12.62
C VAL A 404 14.47 -1.23 -13.66
N ASN A 405 15.56 -0.80 -14.28
CA ASN A 405 15.54 0.19 -15.35
C ASN A 405 14.80 -0.28 -16.62
N THR A 406 14.54 -1.59 -16.75
CA THR A 406 13.76 -2.14 -17.87
C THR A 406 12.27 -2.30 -17.55
N ILE A 407 11.87 -2.11 -16.31
CA ILE A 407 10.46 -2.21 -15.90
C ILE A 407 9.73 -0.91 -16.30
N PRO A 408 8.59 -0.95 -17.03
CA PRO A 408 7.86 0.26 -17.43
C PRO A 408 7.02 0.88 -16.31
N ALA A 409 7.22 0.44 -15.08
CA ALA A 409 6.61 0.93 -13.85
C ALA A 409 7.62 0.93 -12.71
N ASP A 410 7.33 1.62 -11.62
CA ASP A 410 8.05 1.57 -10.36
C ASP A 410 7.03 1.83 -9.23
N THR A 411 7.45 1.90 -7.97
CA THR A 411 6.51 2.09 -6.86
C THR A 411 5.74 3.41 -6.92
N HIS A 412 6.29 4.48 -7.55
CA HIS A 412 5.55 5.72 -7.83
C HIS A 412 4.28 5.46 -8.65
N SER A 413 4.27 4.45 -9.51
CA SER A 413 3.06 4.02 -10.26
C SER A 413 1.98 3.51 -9.32
N LEU A 414 2.36 2.70 -8.30
CA LEU A 414 1.44 2.24 -7.25
C LEU A 414 0.93 3.41 -6.39
N VAL A 415 1.81 4.38 -6.07
CA VAL A 415 1.41 5.62 -5.37
C VAL A 415 0.37 6.38 -6.20
N ALA A 416 0.63 6.58 -7.50
CA ALA A 416 -0.30 7.25 -8.41
C ALA A 416 -1.64 6.51 -8.52
N MET A 417 -1.65 5.17 -8.49
CA MET A 417 -2.87 4.36 -8.56
C MET A 417 -3.86 4.63 -7.42
N TYR A 418 -3.46 5.28 -6.34
CA TYR A 418 -4.39 5.76 -5.33
C TYR A 418 -5.22 6.96 -5.79
N ALA A 419 -4.68 7.81 -6.66
CA ALA A 419 -5.39 9.01 -7.10
C ALA A 419 -6.76 8.67 -7.76
N PRO A 420 -7.83 9.41 -7.42
CA PRO A 420 -7.89 10.62 -6.59
C PRO A 420 -8.13 10.39 -5.09
N ARG A 421 -8.06 9.17 -4.60
CA ARG A 421 -8.33 8.75 -3.22
C ARG A 421 -7.25 9.23 -2.26
N GLY A 422 -7.47 9.05 -0.95
CA GLY A 422 -6.53 9.44 0.09
C GLY A 422 -5.31 8.51 0.20
N LEU A 423 -4.13 9.09 0.32
CA LEU A 423 -2.91 8.37 0.69
C LEU A 423 -2.12 9.20 1.71
N LEU A 424 -1.87 8.61 2.89
CA LEU A 424 -0.99 9.18 3.93
C LEU A 424 0.19 8.22 4.13
N VAL A 425 1.36 8.57 3.62
CA VAL A 425 2.59 7.82 3.86
C VAL A 425 3.20 8.29 5.17
N LEU A 426 3.25 7.41 6.17
CA LEU A 426 3.93 7.64 7.43
C LEU A 426 5.31 6.96 7.38
N ASP A 427 6.36 7.76 7.40
CA ASP A 427 7.73 7.26 7.31
C ASP A 427 8.54 7.66 8.55
N ASN A 428 9.74 7.10 8.67
CA ASN A 428 10.70 7.41 9.69
C ASN A 428 12.07 7.69 9.06
N SER A 429 12.32 8.95 8.77
CA SER A 429 13.54 9.39 8.08
C SER A 429 14.84 9.12 8.86
N ARG A 430 14.76 8.71 10.13
CA ARG A 430 15.93 8.36 10.93
C ARG A 430 16.42 6.93 10.71
N ILE A 431 15.63 6.08 10.06
CA ILE A 431 15.98 4.70 9.74
C ILE A 431 16.42 4.63 8.28
N GLY A 432 17.73 4.53 8.04
CA GLY A 432 18.32 4.57 6.69
C GLY A 432 17.80 3.45 5.80
N GLU A 433 17.61 2.26 6.35
CA GLU A 433 17.13 1.08 5.64
C GLU A 433 15.73 1.28 5.01
N LEU A 434 14.90 2.17 5.56
CA LEU A 434 13.58 2.51 5.02
C LEU A 434 13.67 3.42 3.79
N CYS A 435 14.80 4.11 3.63
CA CYS A 435 15.05 5.03 2.53
C CYS A 435 14.00 6.15 2.39
N ALA A 436 14.00 7.12 3.33
CA ALA A 436 13.11 8.27 3.25
C ALA A 436 13.21 9.02 1.90
N THR A 437 14.42 9.14 1.33
CA THR A 437 14.62 9.71 -0.02
C THR A 437 13.88 8.93 -1.10
N CYS A 438 13.90 7.58 -1.02
CA CYS A 438 13.20 6.74 -2.00
C CYS A 438 11.68 6.86 -1.89
N GLN A 439 11.15 6.88 -0.66
CA GLN A 439 9.72 7.03 -0.43
C GLN A 439 9.24 8.43 -0.81
N HIS A 440 10.01 9.47 -0.45
CA HIS A 440 9.73 10.84 -0.86
C HIS A 440 9.75 10.99 -2.39
N ALA A 441 10.75 10.43 -3.08
CA ALA A 441 10.84 10.49 -4.54
C ALA A 441 9.62 9.87 -5.23
N ALA A 442 9.21 8.66 -4.79
CA ALA A 442 8.03 7.99 -5.33
C ALA A 442 6.75 8.79 -5.08
N THR A 443 6.63 9.38 -3.87
CA THR A 443 5.43 10.12 -3.48
C THR A 443 5.36 11.49 -4.16
N ALA A 444 6.50 12.19 -4.30
CA ALA A 444 6.58 13.49 -4.95
C ALA A 444 6.30 13.39 -6.46
N ASP A 445 6.83 12.38 -7.14
CA ASP A 445 6.53 12.15 -8.55
C ASP A 445 5.05 11.81 -8.78
N ALA A 446 4.49 10.94 -7.96
CA ALA A 446 3.08 10.59 -8.04
C ALA A 446 2.14 11.76 -7.67
N ALA A 447 2.58 12.70 -6.81
CA ALA A 447 1.81 13.89 -6.46
C ALA A 447 1.51 14.78 -7.67
N GLU A 448 2.33 14.74 -8.72
CA GLU A 448 2.05 15.42 -9.99
C GLU A 448 0.79 14.87 -10.67
N MET A 449 0.49 13.56 -10.53
CA MET A 449 -0.79 13.01 -11.01
C MET A 449 -1.97 13.57 -10.20
N TYR A 450 -1.86 13.66 -8.88
CA TYR A 450 -2.90 14.25 -8.06
C TYR A 450 -3.15 15.72 -8.41
N LYS A 451 -2.07 16.47 -8.66
CA LYS A 451 -2.14 17.88 -9.10
C LYS A 451 -2.80 18.01 -10.48
N ALA A 452 -2.43 17.17 -11.46
CA ALA A 452 -3.03 17.17 -12.79
C ALA A 452 -4.55 16.84 -12.74
N LEU A 453 -4.97 16.00 -11.78
CA LEU A 453 -6.37 15.68 -11.55
C LEU A 453 -7.11 16.78 -10.76
N GLY A 454 -6.41 17.77 -10.18
CA GLY A 454 -6.97 18.84 -9.36
C GLY A 454 -7.31 18.41 -7.93
N VAL A 455 -6.59 17.44 -7.39
CA VAL A 455 -6.78 16.88 -6.04
C VAL A 455 -5.45 16.73 -5.29
N GLU A 456 -4.56 17.68 -5.46
CA GLU A 456 -3.18 17.68 -4.92
C GLU A 456 -3.11 17.51 -3.40
N LYS A 457 -4.18 17.85 -2.69
CA LYS A 457 -4.27 17.71 -1.22
C LYS A 457 -4.73 16.33 -0.75
N ASN A 458 -4.99 15.41 -1.67
CA ASN A 458 -5.42 14.05 -1.32
C ASN A 458 -4.25 13.12 -1.01
N ILE A 459 -3.02 13.58 -1.16
CA ILE A 459 -1.80 12.82 -0.87
C ILE A 459 -0.96 13.54 0.17
N GLU A 460 -0.41 12.79 1.13
CA GLU A 460 0.52 13.31 2.13
C GLU A 460 1.70 12.36 2.31
N TYR A 461 2.91 12.92 2.36
CA TYR A 461 4.11 12.25 2.82
C TYR A 461 4.58 12.91 4.12
N ASN A 462 4.65 12.12 5.19
CA ASN A 462 5.16 12.53 6.50
C ASN A 462 6.38 11.68 6.84
N GLY A 463 7.57 12.24 6.67
CA GLY A 463 8.86 11.58 6.96
C GLY A 463 9.28 11.63 8.43
N GLY A 464 8.41 12.13 9.33
CA GLY A 464 8.79 12.42 10.71
C GLY A 464 9.69 13.64 10.82
N ASN A 465 10.30 13.84 11.99
CA ASN A 465 11.26 14.92 12.23
C ASN A 465 12.52 14.44 12.96
N ALA A 466 13.51 15.32 13.10
CA ALA A 466 14.80 15.00 13.72
C ALA A 466 14.69 14.66 15.22
N SER A 467 13.61 15.06 15.89
CA SER A 467 13.39 14.79 17.33
C SER A 467 12.62 13.50 17.60
N ASP A 468 12.06 12.84 16.55
CA ASP A 468 11.36 11.58 16.75
C ASP A 468 12.35 10.49 17.20
N PRO A 469 12.02 9.70 18.23
CA PRO A 469 12.76 8.50 18.52
C PRO A 469 12.65 7.55 17.31
N HIS A 470 13.76 6.93 16.91
CA HIS A 470 13.80 6.09 15.70
C HIS A 470 13.40 4.63 15.94
N LYS A 471 12.46 4.36 16.82
CA LYS A 471 11.93 3.00 17.00
C LYS A 471 11.05 2.62 15.82
N HIS A 472 11.43 1.55 15.14
CA HIS A 472 10.68 1.01 14.01
C HIS A 472 9.28 0.57 14.43
N CYS A 473 8.29 0.88 13.60
CA CYS A 473 6.88 0.56 13.83
C CYS A 473 6.28 1.14 15.12
N THR A 474 6.82 2.23 15.63
CA THR A 474 6.22 2.97 16.75
C THR A 474 5.49 4.19 16.20
N PHE A 475 4.20 4.32 16.53
CA PHE A 475 3.44 5.51 16.18
C PHE A 475 3.79 6.66 17.12
N TYR A 476 4.21 7.80 16.55
CA TYR A 476 4.57 9.00 17.31
C TYR A 476 3.46 10.05 17.20
N ALA A 477 2.60 10.11 18.23
CA ALA A 477 1.43 10.99 18.21
C ALA A 477 1.80 12.48 18.02
N ALA A 478 2.98 12.91 18.49
CA ALA A 478 3.45 14.29 18.35
C ALA A 478 3.65 14.72 16.88
N THR A 479 4.07 13.82 15.99
CA THR A 479 4.38 14.11 14.60
C THR A 479 3.42 13.46 13.61
N GLN A 480 2.81 12.32 13.97
CA GLN A 480 1.92 11.54 13.12
C GLN A 480 0.43 11.69 13.49
N GLY A 481 0.13 12.20 14.72
CA GLY A 481 -1.24 12.27 15.23
C GLY A 481 -2.14 13.22 14.43
N GLU A 482 -1.70 14.44 14.19
CA GLU A 482 -2.49 15.41 13.40
C GLU A 482 -2.60 15.03 11.92
N PRO A 483 -1.54 14.56 11.22
CA PRO A 483 -1.68 13.97 9.88
C PRO A 483 -2.73 12.86 9.83
N LEU A 484 -2.71 11.92 10.78
CA LEU A 484 -3.68 10.83 10.85
C LEU A 484 -5.12 11.34 11.03
N LYS A 485 -5.36 12.28 11.96
CA LYS A 485 -6.68 12.87 12.18
C LYS A 485 -7.19 13.60 10.94
N ARG A 486 -6.33 14.41 10.27
CA ARG A 486 -6.70 15.09 9.02
C ARG A 486 -7.12 14.11 7.94
N ALA A 487 -6.34 13.06 7.71
CA ALA A 487 -6.64 12.04 6.71
C ALA A 487 -7.93 11.29 7.03
N ILE A 488 -8.16 10.89 8.29
CA ILE A 488 -9.41 10.25 8.72
C ILE A 488 -10.60 11.18 8.47
N ARG A 489 -10.50 12.45 8.87
CA ARG A 489 -11.59 13.43 8.71
C ARG A 489 -11.91 13.70 7.25
N ALA A 490 -10.90 13.72 6.37
CA ALA A 490 -11.09 13.97 4.96
C ALA A 490 -11.69 12.76 4.21
N PHE A 491 -11.14 11.58 4.42
CA PHE A 491 -11.43 10.45 3.54
C PHE A 491 -12.36 9.38 4.14
N LEU A 492 -12.40 9.25 5.46
CA LEU A 492 -13.23 8.24 6.12
C LEU A 492 -14.51 8.83 6.67
N THR A 493 -14.42 9.82 7.55
CA THR A 493 -15.59 10.43 8.19
C THR A 493 -16.17 11.61 7.40
N LYS A 494 -15.44 12.13 6.40
CA LYS A 494 -15.85 13.24 5.51
C LYS A 494 -16.24 14.52 6.28
N LYS A 495 -15.60 14.74 7.43
CA LYS A 495 -15.84 15.90 8.31
C LYS A 495 -14.99 17.13 7.96
N ALA A 496 -13.99 16.99 7.08
CA ALA A 496 -13.11 18.07 6.65
C ALA A 496 -12.70 17.88 5.19
N ALA A 497 -12.27 18.97 4.54
CA ALA A 497 -11.61 18.90 3.24
C ALA A 497 -10.19 18.30 3.39
N PRO A 498 -9.68 17.64 2.34
CA PRO A 498 -8.28 17.19 2.32
C PRO A 498 -7.30 18.35 2.49
N ASP A 499 -6.24 18.14 3.26
CA ASP A 499 -5.13 19.12 3.48
C ASP A 499 -3.78 18.39 3.60
N GLY A 500 -3.57 17.40 2.75
CA GLY A 500 -2.31 16.68 2.66
C GLY A 500 -1.21 17.53 2.04
N ARG A 501 0.04 17.19 2.32
CA ARG A 501 1.23 17.89 1.82
C ARG A 501 2.38 16.92 1.61
N ILE A 502 3.14 17.16 0.57
CA ILE A 502 4.41 16.50 0.32
C ILE A 502 5.49 17.35 0.97
N ALA A 503 5.75 17.12 2.24
CA ALA A 503 6.87 17.72 2.92
C ALA A 503 8.14 16.91 2.65
N PRO A 504 9.27 17.52 2.27
CA PRO A 504 10.53 16.80 2.25
C PRO A 504 10.76 16.24 3.67
N ALA A 505 11.29 15.02 3.74
CA ALA A 505 11.73 14.49 5.02
C ALA A 505 12.73 15.47 5.63
N ALA A 506 12.62 15.77 6.93
CA ALA A 506 13.48 16.73 7.61
C ALA A 506 15.00 16.45 7.46
N ILE A 507 15.34 15.29 6.90
CA ILE A 507 16.70 14.77 6.74
C ILE A 507 17.05 14.48 5.28
N ALA A 508 16.08 14.47 4.34
CA ALA A 508 16.34 14.19 2.93
C ALA A 508 16.29 15.49 2.10
N THR A 509 17.45 16.11 1.91
CA THR A 509 17.64 17.25 1.00
C THR A 509 18.06 16.81 -0.40
N ALA A 510 17.73 15.58 -0.81
CA ALA A 510 18.17 15.06 -2.08
C ALA A 510 17.53 15.79 -3.27
N ASP A 511 18.35 16.03 -4.30
CA ASP A 511 17.89 16.55 -5.58
C ASP A 511 17.08 15.48 -6.33
N LEU A 512 15.75 15.59 -6.28
CA LEU A 512 14.83 14.65 -6.90
C LEU A 512 14.90 14.68 -8.44
N SER A 513 15.45 15.73 -9.06
CA SER A 513 15.58 15.84 -10.52
C SER A 513 16.44 14.72 -11.13
N LYS A 514 17.28 14.07 -10.30
CA LYS A 514 18.07 12.89 -10.70
C LYS A 514 17.19 11.70 -11.09
N TRP A 515 16.02 11.57 -10.47
CA TRP A 515 15.17 10.38 -10.60
C TRP A 515 13.80 10.68 -11.23
N ILE A 516 13.33 11.92 -11.17
CA ILE A 516 12.03 12.31 -11.74
C ILE A 516 12.25 12.87 -13.14
N GLU A 517 11.43 12.41 -14.08
CA GLU A 517 11.46 12.84 -15.47
C GLU A 517 10.06 13.26 -15.92
N GLY A 518 10.00 14.32 -16.72
CA GLY A 518 8.77 14.74 -17.36
C GLY A 518 8.16 16.01 -16.78
N THR A 519 7.19 16.52 -17.51
CA THR A 519 6.41 17.69 -17.14
C THR A 519 4.97 17.30 -16.90
N THR A 520 4.39 17.84 -15.85
CA THR A 520 2.97 17.63 -15.54
C THR A 520 2.10 18.33 -16.59
N PRO A 521 1.26 17.59 -17.33
CA PRO A 521 0.36 18.22 -18.29
C PRO A 521 -0.80 18.93 -17.59
N THR A 522 -1.34 19.96 -18.25
CA THR A 522 -2.65 20.49 -17.89
C THR A 522 -3.72 19.60 -18.53
N LEU A 523 -4.45 18.85 -17.71
CA LEU A 523 -5.53 17.97 -18.16
C LEU A 523 -6.86 18.73 -18.23
N GLN A 524 -7.60 18.54 -19.32
CA GLN A 524 -8.94 19.06 -19.49
C GLN A 524 -10.00 18.30 -18.67
#